data_c8f74f1de6cbae9ba71e7339f87e9608
#
_entry.id   c8f74f1de6cbae9ba71e7339f87e9608
#
_cell.length_a   1.000
_cell.length_b   1.000
_cell.length_c   1.000
_cell.angle_alpha   90.00
_cell.angle_beta   90.00
_cell.angle_gamma   90.00
#
_symmetry.space_group_name_H-M   'P 1'
#
loop_
_entity.id
_entity.type
_entity.pdbx_description
1 polymer ?
#
loop_
_entity_poly.entity_id
_entity_poly.type
_entity_poly.pdbx_seq_one_letter_code
_entity_poly.pdbx_strand_id
1 'polypeptide(L)'
;MKTYINEREVCVAHTSEMLFNIKQFISSLSRVFPLDPGDVLATGSPPGPGMYHDPPLLAVPGDTMRVEIESIGVLSNPVVAAQR
;
A
#
# COMPACT_ATOMS: atom_id res chain seq x y z
N MET A 1 -3.10 0.78 8.12
CA MET A 1 -1.85 0.60 7.36
C MET A 1 -0.94 1.79 7.59
N LYS A 2 0.32 1.55 7.81
CA LYS A 2 1.35 2.60 7.91
C LYS A 2 2.53 2.22 7.03
N THR A 3 3.12 3.21 6.38
CA THR A 3 4.29 3.02 5.52
C THR A 3 5.41 3.93 5.99
N TYR A 4 6.63 3.38 6.05
CA TYR A 4 7.82 4.07 6.52
C TYR A 4 8.95 3.99 5.50
N ILE A 5 9.75 5.05 5.42
CA ILE A 5 11.08 5.05 4.85
C ILE A 5 12.04 5.24 6.04
N ASN A 6 12.85 4.22 6.33
CA ASN A 6 13.62 4.11 7.57
C ASN A 6 12.68 4.23 8.78
N GLU A 7 12.91 5.16 9.69
CA GLU A 7 12.03 5.41 10.84
C GLU A 7 10.99 6.51 10.58
N ARG A 8 10.97 7.09 9.39
CA ARG A 8 10.05 8.19 9.04
C ARG A 8 8.75 7.64 8.51
N GLU A 9 7.64 7.97 9.15
CA GLU A 9 6.31 7.67 8.67
C GLU A 9 5.99 8.51 7.43
N VAL A 10 5.64 7.84 6.33
CA VAL A 10 5.38 8.47 5.03
C VAL A 10 3.89 8.54 4.75
N CYS A 11 3.16 7.49 5.13
CA CYS A 11 1.73 7.37 4.84
C CYS A 11 1.03 6.59 5.95
N VAL A 12 -0.14 7.07 6.33
CA VAL A 12 -1.07 6.38 7.24
C VAL A 12 -2.42 6.31 6.56
N ALA A 13 -3.03 5.15 6.56
CA ALA A 13 -4.36 4.97 5.98
C ALA A 13 -5.17 3.95 6.76
N HIS A 14 -6.48 4.13 6.75
CA HIS A 14 -7.44 3.20 7.31
C HIS A 14 -8.44 2.78 6.23
N THR A 15 -8.89 1.53 6.28
CA THR A 15 -9.84 1.01 5.28
C THR A 15 -11.18 1.74 5.29
N SER A 16 -11.55 2.39 6.39
CA SER A 16 -12.75 3.23 6.47
C SER A 16 -12.68 4.49 5.61
N GLU A 17 -11.48 4.87 5.16
CA GLU A 17 -11.25 6.05 4.30
C GLU A 17 -11.40 5.74 2.82
N MET A 18 -11.60 4.46 2.46
CA MET A 18 -11.79 4.05 1.07
C MET A 18 -13.07 4.70 0.49
N LEU A 19 -12.96 5.23 -0.73
CA LEU A 19 -14.11 5.79 -1.45
C LEU A 19 -15.20 4.75 -1.67
N PHE A 20 -14.80 3.55 -2.11
CA PHE A 20 -15.64 2.36 -2.15
C PHE A 20 -15.08 1.34 -1.17
N ASN A 21 -15.91 0.82 -0.27
CA ASN A 21 -15.47 -0.17 0.68
C ASN A 21 -15.27 -1.56 0.03
N ILE A 22 -14.65 -2.48 0.77
CA ILE A 22 -14.35 -3.83 0.28
C ILE A 22 -15.61 -4.57 -0.17
N LYS A 23 -16.72 -4.43 0.54
CA LYS A 23 -17.99 -5.07 0.18
C LYS A 23 -18.51 -4.58 -1.18
N GLN A 24 -18.39 -3.28 -1.44
CA GLN A 24 -18.78 -2.69 -2.73
C GLN A 24 -17.90 -3.19 -3.88
N PHE A 25 -16.59 -3.31 -3.66
CA PHE A 25 -15.66 -3.91 -4.63
C PHE A 25 -16.05 -5.34 -4.97
N ILE A 26 -16.25 -6.18 -3.96
CA ILE A 26 -16.64 -7.59 -4.15
C ILE A 26 -17.98 -7.66 -4.90
N SER A 27 -18.96 -6.88 -4.49
CA SER A 27 -20.29 -6.86 -5.13
C SER A 27 -20.21 -6.44 -6.61
N SER A 28 -19.42 -5.43 -6.93
CA SER A 28 -19.28 -4.96 -8.31
C SER A 28 -18.55 -5.95 -9.20
N LEU A 29 -17.44 -6.49 -8.73
CA LEU A 29 -16.62 -7.42 -9.50
C LEU A 29 -17.30 -8.77 -9.72
N SER A 30 -18.00 -9.29 -8.72
CA SER A 30 -18.70 -10.57 -8.81
C SER A 30 -19.86 -10.57 -9.81
N ARG A 31 -20.33 -9.40 -10.24
CA ARG A 31 -21.32 -9.28 -11.32
C ARG A 31 -20.72 -9.46 -12.71
N VAL A 32 -19.41 -9.27 -12.84
CA VAL A 32 -18.69 -9.34 -14.12
C VAL A 32 -18.03 -10.69 -14.32
N PHE A 33 -17.45 -11.26 -13.27
CA PHE A 33 -16.77 -12.56 -13.29
C PHE A 33 -16.83 -13.23 -11.92
N PRO A 34 -16.70 -14.57 -11.85
CA PRO A 34 -16.64 -15.27 -10.57
C PRO A 34 -15.35 -14.90 -9.83
N LEU A 35 -15.43 -14.81 -8.50
CA LEU A 35 -14.28 -14.62 -7.62
C LEU A 35 -13.91 -15.95 -6.98
N ASP A 36 -12.68 -16.39 -7.19
CA ASP A 36 -12.17 -17.66 -6.69
C ASP A 36 -11.18 -17.46 -5.53
N PRO A 37 -11.02 -18.45 -4.63
CA PRO A 37 -9.95 -18.42 -3.64
C PRO A 37 -8.59 -18.24 -4.31
N GLY A 38 -7.79 -17.31 -3.79
CA GLY A 38 -6.49 -16.95 -4.37
C GLY A 38 -6.52 -15.74 -5.30
N ASP A 39 -7.70 -15.24 -5.66
CA ASP A 39 -7.81 -13.99 -6.40
C ASP A 39 -7.28 -12.80 -5.58
N VAL A 40 -6.60 -11.89 -6.25
CA VAL A 40 -6.02 -10.69 -5.65
C VAL A 40 -6.66 -9.46 -6.28
N LEU A 41 -7.13 -8.55 -5.43
CA LEU A 41 -7.74 -7.31 -5.86
C LEU A 41 -6.90 -6.12 -5.37
N ALA A 42 -6.36 -5.36 -6.33
CA ALA A 42 -5.69 -4.10 -6.04
C ALA A 42 -6.73 -2.98 -5.96
N THR A 43 -6.91 -2.43 -4.75
CA THR A 43 -7.96 -1.45 -4.47
C THR A 43 -7.53 0.01 -4.63
N GLY A 44 -6.31 0.24 -5.10
CA GLY A 44 -5.75 1.58 -5.23
C GLY A 44 -4.96 2.03 -4.00
N SER A 45 -4.42 3.24 -4.07
CA SER A 45 -3.56 3.81 -3.03
C SER A 45 -4.28 4.87 -2.21
N PRO A 46 -3.97 4.99 -0.91
CA PRO A 46 -4.45 6.09 -0.10
C PRO A 46 -3.77 7.40 -0.51
N PRO A 47 -4.30 8.57 -0.12
CA PRO A 47 -3.58 9.83 -0.27
C PRO A 47 -2.28 9.78 0.53
N GLY A 48 -1.20 10.38 0.00
CA GLY A 48 0.06 10.58 0.69
C GLY A 48 1.24 9.67 0.33
N PRO A 49 1.29 9.00 -0.89
CA PRO A 49 2.55 8.41 -1.33
C PRO A 49 3.67 9.44 -1.30
N GLY A 50 4.91 8.98 -1.03
CA GLY A 50 6.05 9.86 -0.83
C GLY A 50 6.31 10.84 -1.98
N MET A 51 6.03 10.44 -3.21
CA MET A 51 6.19 11.29 -4.39
C MET A 51 5.29 12.54 -4.39
N TYR A 52 4.18 12.52 -3.65
CA TYR A 52 3.24 13.64 -3.55
C TYR A 52 3.48 14.53 -2.33
N HIS A 53 4.50 14.25 -1.52
CA HIS A 53 4.92 15.14 -0.45
C HIS A 53 5.65 16.36 -1.02
N ASP A 54 5.66 17.46 -0.29
CA ASP A 54 6.41 18.67 -0.64
C ASP A 54 7.36 19.02 0.52
N PRO A 55 8.69 18.82 0.38
CA PRO A 55 9.37 18.17 -0.75
C PRO A 55 9.08 16.66 -0.84
N PRO A 56 9.22 16.03 -2.04
CA PRO A 56 8.99 14.61 -2.21
C PRO A 56 9.84 13.75 -1.28
N LEU A 57 9.22 12.72 -0.69
CA LEU A 57 9.87 11.71 0.14
C LEU A 57 10.08 10.45 -0.70
N LEU A 58 11.25 10.33 -1.31
CA LEU A 58 11.60 9.21 -2.18
C LEU A 58 12.59 8.30 -1.47
N ALA A 59 12.41 6.99 -1.61
CA ALA A 59 13.37 6.01 -1.15
C ALA A 59 14.58 5.96 -2.09
N VAL A 60 15.76 5.91 -1.53
CA VAL A 60 17.03 5.80 -2.27
C VAL A 60 17.79 4.54 -1.83
N PRO A 61 18.75 4.04 -2.63
CA PRO A 61 19.58 2.90 -2.23
C PRO A 61 20.22 3.13 -0.85
N GLY A 62 20.07 2.14 0.03
CA GLY A 62 20.51 2.20 1.43
C GLY A 62 19.37 2.42 2.42
N ASP A 63 18.21 2.86 1.94
CA ASP A 63 17.01 2.98 2.79
C ASP A 63 16.36 1.62 3.04
N THR A 64 15.47 1.59 4.01
CA THR A 64 14.56 0.47 4.28
C THR A 64 13.12 0.94 4.13
N MET A 65 12.36 0.25 3.29
CA MET A 65 10.93 0.43 3.17
C MET A 65 10.19 -0.54 4.06
N ARG A 66 9.26 -0.05 4.88
CA ARG A 66 8.45 -0.88 5.77
C ARG A 66 6.97 -0.54 5.65
N VAL A 67 6.16 -1.57 5.57
CA VAL A 67 4.69 -1.47 5.60
C VAL A 67 4.17 -2.27 6.78
N GLU A 68 3.34 -1.64 7.59
CA GLU A 68 2.67 -2.27 8.73
C GLU A 68 1.16 -2.26 8.52
N ILE A 69 0.53 -3.42 8.65
CA ILE A 69 -0.92 -3.55 8.57
C ILE A 69 -1.40 -4.27 9.83
N GLU A 70 -2.27 -3.61 10.59
CA GLU A 70 -2.87 -4.16 11.80
C GLU A 70 -3.48 -5.54 11.52
N SER A 71 -3.25 -6.48 12.42
CA SER A 71 -3.73 -7.87 12.35
C SER A 71 -3.20 -8.70 11.18
N ILE A 72 -2.36 -8.15 10.31
CA ILE A 72 -1.73 -8.86 9.20
C ILE A 72 -0.23 -9.02 9.46
N GLY A 73 0.48 -7.94 9.73
CA GLY A 73 1.90 -7.99 10.03
C GLY A 73 2.70 -6.85 9.45
N VAL A 74 4.00 -7.09 9.36
CA VAL A 74 5.00 -6.13 8.90
C VAL A 74 5.78 -6.72 7.74
N LEU A 75 5.88 -5.97 6.65
CA LEU A 75 6.76 -6.26 5.53
C LEU A 75 7.85 -5.20 5.48
N SER A 76 9.11 -5.62 5.50
CA SER A 76 10.26 -4.73 5.47
C SER A 76 11.27 -5.21 4.44
N ASN A 77 11.73 -4.30 3.59
CA ASN A 77 12.68 -4.60 2.52
C ASN A 77 13.73 -3.50 2.38
N PRO A 78 14.99 -3.86 2.13
CA PRO A 78 16.00 -2.87 1.77
C PRO A 78 15.79 -2.33 0.36
N VAL A 79 16.14 -1.08 0.16
CA VAL A 79 16.18 -0.46 -1.16
C VAL A 79 17.60 -0.59 -1.71
N VAL A 80 17.73 -1.16 -2.88
CA VAL A 80 19.02 -1.35 -3.56
C VAL A 80 19.00 -0.73 -4.94
N ALA A 81 20.15 -0.34 -5.44
CA ALA A 81 20.26 0.13 -6.82
C ALA A 81 19.93 -1.00 -7.79
N ALA A 82 19.22 -0.65 -8.87
CA ALA A 82 18.94 -1.61 -9.92
C ALA A 82 20.25 -2.09 -10.56
N GLN A 83 20.39 -3.39 -10.72
CA GLN A 83 21.46 -3.99 -11.50
C GLN A 83 21.07 -3.97 -12.97
N ARG A 84 21.99 -3.48 -13.80
CA ARG A 84 21.81 -3.42 -15.26
C ARG A 84 22.77 -4.37 -15.95
#